data_292be094745015ae097f58466d40c50f
#
_entry.id   292be094745015ae097f58466d40c50f
#
_cell.length_a   1.000
_cell.length_b   1.000
_cell.length_c   1.000
_cell.angle_alpha   90.00
_cell.angle_beta   90.00
_cell.angle_gamma   90.00
#
_symmetry.space_group_name_H-M   'P 1'
#
loop_
_entity.id
_entity.type
_entity.pdbx_description
1 polymer ?
#
loop_
_entity_poly.entity_id
_entity_poly.type
_entity_poly.pdbx_seq_one_letter_code
_entity_poly.pdbx_strand_id
1 'polypeptide(L)'
;MILNGLGFISAPLYLFEKFFSGIATEHLLAEGIQPEHLNDEPLGRVLDKVYDAAGLTEIFIRVALSAADRFGVKMDSFHLDSSSFHVHGDYGTGTDYEASAQSPLITITYGYCRDYRRDLKQFILDLMWSGDGDIPLYLRVAHGNEVDSAMFGTHTYGRFPQTMAN
;
A
#
# COMPACT_ATOMS: atom_id res chain seq x y z
N MET A 1 -7.27 -6.36 8.86
CA MET A 1 -7.87 -5.46 9.85
C MET A 1 -7.80 -4.00 9.43
N ILE A 2 -6.63 -3.36 9.34
CA ILE A 2 -6.52 -1.93 8.92
C ILE A 2 -7.17 -1.71 7.56
N LEU A 3 -6.89 -2.56 6.56
CA LEU A 3 -7.50 -2.48 5.23
C LEU A 3 -9.03 -2.58 5.27
N ASN A 4 -9.59 -3.48 6.08
CA ASN A 4 -11.03 -3.60 6.23
C ASN A 4 -11.63 -2.34 6.86
N GLY A 5 -11.00 -1.81 7.89
CA GLY A 5 -11.45 -0.57 8.53
C GLY A 5 -11.45 0.62 7.57
N LEU A 6 -10.38 0.79 6.81
CA LEU A 6 -10.27 1.86 5.80
C LEU A 6 -11.23 1.70 4.63
N GLY A 7 -11.58 0.45 4.25
CA GLY A 7 -12.50 0.18 3.15
C GLY A 7 -13.98 0.32 3.51
N PHE A 8 -14.35 0.09 4.77
CA PHE A 8 -15.74 0.06 5.21
C PHE A 8 -16.18 1.30 5.98
N ILE A 9 -15.22 2.06 6.51
CA ILE A 9 -15.51 3.30 7.24
C ILE A 9 -14.57 4.39 6.78
N SER A 10 -15.11 5.52 6.40
CA SER A 10 -14.35 6.76 6.21
C SER A 10 -14.10 7.40 7.58
N ALA A 11 -13.20 6.82 8.34
CA ALA A 11 -12.87 7.28 9.69
C ALA A 11 -11.36 7.22 9.95
N PRO A 12 -10.83 8.16 10.72
CA PRO A 12 -9.42 8.13 11.12
C PRO A 12 -9.12 6.94 12.03
N LEU A 13 -7.85 6.56 12.09
CA LEU A 13 -7.37 5.35 12.78
C LEU A 13 -7.77 5.27 14.27
N TYR A 14 -7.84 6.42 14.95
CA TYR A 14 -8.24 6.47 16.37
C TYR A 14 -9.72 6.13 16.63
N LEU A 15 -10.53 6.00 15.57
CA LEU A 15 -11.93 5.55 15.68
C LEU A 15 -12.11 4.05 15.42
N PHE A 16 -11.04 3.30 15.19
CA PHE A 16 -11.12 1.86 14.89
C PHE A 16 -11.74 1.05 16.04
N GLU A 17 -11.47 1.40 17.26
CA GLU A 17 -12.13 0.79 18.43
C GLU A 17 -13.65 0.81 18.29
N LYS A 18 -14.23 1.97 17.90
CA LYS A 18 -15.67 2.11 17.69
C LYS A 18 -16.20 1.24 16.55
N PHE A 19 -15.41 1.09 15.49
CA PHE A 19 -15.79 0.22 14.37
C PHE A 19 -15.88 -1.24 14.80
N PHE A 20 -14.97 -1.69 15.62
CA PHE A 20 -14.93 -3.07 16.09
C PHE A 20 -15.83 -3.30 17.31
N SER A 21 -16.38 -2.26 17.92
CA SER A 21 -17.36 -2.37 19.00
C SER A 21 -18.62 -3.11 18.50
N GLY A 22 -18.94 -4.22 19.13
CA GLY A 22 -20.05 -5.08 18.71
C GLY A 22 -19.71 -6.10 17.61
N ILE A 23 -18.46 -6.15 17.17
CA ILE A 23 -17.96 -7.18 16.25
C ILE A 23 -17.25 -8.28 17.08
N ALA A 24 -17.40 -9.53 16.68
CA ALA A 24 -16.73 -10.67 17.31
C ALA A 24 -15.23 -10.70 17.00
N THR A 25 -14.46 -9.78 17.54
CA THR A 25 -13.04 -9.57 17.23
C THR A 25 -12.19 -10.79 17.54
N GLU A 26 -12.46 -11.50 18.62
CA GLU A 26 -11.74 -12.73 18.98
C GLU A 26 -11.90 -13.80 17.93
N HIS A 27 -13.10 -13.93 17.36
CA HIS A 27 -13.38 -14.91 16.32
C HIS A 27 -12.76 -14.53 14.97
N LEU A 28 -12.76 -13.25 14.64
CA LEU A 28 -12.29 -12.74 13.35
C LEU A 28 -10.79 -12.50 13.27
N LEU A 29 -10.17 -12.17 14.40
CA LEU A 29 -8.76 -11.78 14.42
C LEU A 29 -7.92 -12.82 15.17
N ALA A 30 -8.10 -12.95 16.46
CA ALA A 30 -7.48 -13.97 17.32
C ALA A 30 -8.09 -13.93 18.72
N GLU A 31 -8.00 -15.04 19.43
CA GLU A 31 -8.40 -15.14 20.85
C GLU A 31 -7.71 -14.07 21.69
N GLY A 32 -8.46 -13.44 22.60
CA GLY A 32 -7.98 -12.36 23.46
C GLY A 32 -7.90 -10.99 22.80
N ILE A 33 -8.24 -10.83 21.51
CA ILE A 33 -8.28 -9.54 20.84
C ILE A 33 -9.64 -8.86 21.06
N GLN A 34 -9.65 -7.81 21.86
CA GLN A 34 -10.81 -6.99 22.14
C GLN A 34 -10.79 -5.69 21.35
N PRO A 35 -11.95 -5.02 21.08
CA PRO A 35 -12.01 -3.76 20.35
C PRO A 35 -11.08 -2.67 20.91
N GLU A 36 -10.94 -2.58 22.23
CA GLU A 36 -10.11 -1.60 22.93
C GLU A 36 -8.60 -1.76 22.62
N HIS A 37 -8.18 -2.94 22.18
CA HIS A 37 -6.81 -3.19 21.73
C HIS A 37 -6.54 -2.63 20.32
N LEU A 38 -7.58 -2.21 19.58
CA LEU A 38 -7.51 -1.78 18.19
C LEU A 38 -7.55 -0.25 18.05
N ASN A 39 -6.81 0.44 18.90
CA ASN A 39 -6.65 1.89 18.83
C ASN A 39 -5.44 2.29 17.97
N ASP A 40 -5.25 3.58 17.77
CA ASP A 40 -4.23 4.13 16.88
C ASP A 40 -2.79 3.84 17.33
N GLU A 41 -2.53 3.74 18.63
CA GLU A 41 -1.18 3.55 19.15
C GLU A 41 -0.57 2.18 18.78
N PRO A 42 -1.18 1.02 19.10
CA PRO A 42 -0.66 -0.28 18.67
C PRO A 42 -0.72 -0.46 17.15
N LEU A 43 -1.73 0.10 16.46
CA LEU A 43 -1.83 0.02 15.01
C LEU A 43 -0.73 0.86 14.34
N GLY A 44 -0.44 2.06 14.84
CA GLY A 44 0.68 2.89 14.39
C GLY A 44 2.01 2.16 14.54
N ARG A 45 2.29 1.58 15.72
CA ARG A 45 3.51 0.77 15.93
C ARG A 45 3.65 -0.43 14.98
N VAL A 46 2.54 -1.04 14.57
CA VAL A 46 2.59 -2.11 13.57
C VAL A 46 2.93 -1.55 12.19
N LEU A 47 2.37 -0.40 11.81
CA LEU A 47 2.71 0.27 10.55
C LEU A 47 4.18 0.68 10.51
N ASP A 48 4.72 1.24 11.60
CA ASP A 48 6.15 1.55 11.71
C ASP A 48 7.01 0.30 11.50
N LYS A 49 6.69 -0.80 12.18
CA LYS A 49 7.41 -2.07 11.99
C LYS A 49 7.33 -2.62 10.57
N VAL A 50 6.17 -2.47 9.90
CA VAL A 50 6.00 -2.86 8.50
C VAL A 50 6.89 -2.00 7.60
N TYR A 51 6.96 -0.71 7.88
CA TYR A 51 7.81 0.22 7.15
C TYR A 51 9.30 -0.12 7.32
N ASP A 52 9.74 -0.37 8.55
CA ASP A 52 11.15 -0.63 8.88
C ASP A 52 11.66 -2.00 8.39
N ALA A 53 10.78 -3.00 8.32
CA ALA A 53 11.21 -4.39 8.09
C ALA A 53 11.68 -4.67 6.66
N ALA A 54 10.86 -4.39 5.65
CA ALA A 54 11.16 -4.75 4.26
C ALA A 54 10.55 -3.76 3.25
N GLY A 55 9.89 -2.76 3.76
CA GLY A 55 9.07 -1.87 2.95
C GLY A 55 7.73 -2.49 2.54
N LEU A 56 6.78 -1.62 2.25
CA LEU A 56 5.41 -1.99 1.93
C LEU A 56 5.31 -2.90 0.70
N THR A 57 6.08 -2.60 -0.34
CA THR A 57 6.07 -3.34 -1.61
C THR A 57 6.47 -4.80 -1.43
N GLU A 58 7.52 -5.08 -0.67
CA GLU A 58 7.99 -6.45 -0.45
C GLU A 58 6.98 -7.30 0.33
N ILE A 59 6.39 -6.74 1.38
CA ILE A 59 5.35 -7.41 2.16
C ILE A 59 4.13 -7.68 1.29
N PHE A 60 3.73 -6.69 0.49
CA PHE A 60 2.60 -6.82 -0.42
C PHE A 60 2.81 -7.95 -1.43
N ILE A 61 3.96 -8.02 -2.09
CA ILE A 61 4.31 -9.08 -3.05
C ILE A 61 4.23 -10.45 -2.39
N ARG A 62 4.79 -10.63 -1.21
CA ARG A 62 4.77 -11.93 -0.50
C ARG A 62 3.35 -12.41 -0.20
N VAL A 63 2.50 -11.51 0.28
CA VAL A 63 1.08 -11.83 0.55
C VAL A 63 0.35 -12.16 -0.75
N ALA A 64 0.55 -11.37 -1.80
CA ALA A 64 -0.08 -11.54 -3.09
C ALA A 64 0.30 -12.86 -3.76
N LEU A 65 1.59 -13.21 -3.78
CA LEU A 65 2.07 -14.48 -4.33
C LEU A 65 1.53 -15.68 -3.56
N SER A 66 1.49 -15.60 -2.22
CA SER A 66 0.89 -16.65 -1.39
C SER A 66 -0.61 -16.82 -1.67
N ALA A 67 -1.33 -15.74 -1.90
CA ALA A 67 -2.74 -15.78 -2.28
C ALA A 67 -2.92 -16.38 -3.67
N ALA A 68 -2.12 -15.94 -4.65
CA ALA A 68 -2.18 -16.44 -6.01
C ALA A 68 -1.91 -17.97 -6.08
N ASP A 69 -0.91 -18.45 -5.36
CA ASP A 69 -0.61 -19.88 -5.25
C ASP A 69 -1.78 -20.64 -4.59
N ARG A 70 -2.28 -20.15 -3.47
CA ARG A 70 -3.37 -20.79 -2.72
C ARG A 70 -4.67 -20.91 -3.53
N PHE A 71 -4.96 -19.92 -4.38
CA PHE A 71 -6.18 -19.87 -5.19
C PHE A 71 -5.97 -20.34 -6.63
N GLY A 72 -4.76 -20.80 -7.00
CA GLY A 72 -4.45 -21.32 -8.32
C GLY A 72 -4.58 -20.27 -9.43
N VAL A 73 -4.25 -19.02 -9.15
CA VAL A 73 -4.37 -17.90 -10.08
C VAL A 73 -3.32 -18.02 -11.17
N LYS A 74 -3.74 -17.93 -12.43
CA LYS A 74 -2.83 -17.94 -13.58
C LYS A 74 -2.09 -16.61 -13.73
N MET A 75 -0.80 -16.71 -13.93
CA MET A 75 0.11 -15.57 -14.08
C MET A 75 0.53 -15.32 -15.55
N ASP A 76 -0.41 -15.54 -16.48
CA ASP A 76 -0.14 -15.46 -17.92
C ASP A 76 -0.20 -14.03 -18.45
N SER A 77 -0.92 -13.15 -17.76
CA SER A 77 -1.08 -11.75 -18.13
C SER A 77 -1.20 -10.85 -16.91
N PHE A 78 -0.81 -9.59 -17.08
CA PHE A 78 -0.83 -8.60 -16.02
C PHE A 78 -1.38 -7.28 -16.54
N HIS A 79 -2.07 -6.56 -15.66
CA HIS A 79 -2.53 -5.21 -15.87
C HIS A 79 -1.78 -4.29 -14.92
N LEU A 80 -1.31 -3.17 -15.42
CA LEU A 80 -0.59 -2.15 -14.64
C LEU A 80 -1.32 -0.82 -14.81
N ASP A 81 -1.58 -0.15 -13.71
CA ASP A 81 -2.14 1.20 -13.69
C ASP A 81 -1.46 2.06 -12.63
N SER A 82 -1.33 3.34 -12.95
CA SER A 82 -0.78 4.37 -12.06
C SER A 82 -1.87 5.38 -11.74
N SER A 83 -2.12 5.59 -10.46
CA SER A 83 -3.13 6.52 -9.97
C SER A 83 -2.48 7.63 -9.15
N SER A 84 -2.85 8.89 -9.44
CA SER A 84 -2.43 10.05 -8.65
C SER A 84 -3.38 10.28 -7.48
N PHE A 85 -2.83 10.38 -6.28
CA PHE A 85 -3.58 10.69 -5.07
C PHE A 85 -3.25 12.11 -4.60
N HIS A 86 -4.23 12.99 -4.64
CA HIS A 86 -4.11 14.36 -4.18
C HIS A 86 -4.27 14.44 -2.67
N VAL A 87 -3.45 15.27 -2.05
CA VAL A 87 -3.46 15.48 -0.61
C VAL A 87 -3.63 16.94 -0.27
N HIS A 88 -4.40 17.21 0.79
CA HIS A 88 -4.58 18.53 1.38
C HIS A 88 -3.67 18.65 2.59
N GLY A 89 -2.88 19.70 2.67
CA GLY A 89 -1.98 19.99 3.77
C GLY A 89 -0.59 20.41 3.33
N ASP A 90 0.21 20.88 4.27
CA ASP A 90 1.59 21.24 4.02
C ASP A 90 2.51 20.04 4.29
N TYR A 91 2.63 19.19 3.29
CA TYR A 91 3.60 18.09 3.32
C TYR A 91 4.96 18.68 2.94
N GLY A 92 5.72 19.15 3.95
CA GLY A 92 7.11 19.48 3.78
C GLY A 92 7.87 18.28 3.27
N THR A 93 8.74 18.46 2.28
CA THR A 93 9.74 17.44 1.93
C THR A 93 10.67 17.38 3.13
N GLY A 94 10.42 16.42 4.01
CA GLY A 94 11.11 16.33 5.28
C GLY A 94 12.61 16.13 5.08
N THR A 95 13.35 17.22 5.24
CA THR A 95 14.78 17.20 5.50
C THR A 95 15.07 16.72 6.93
N ASP A 96 14.03 16.53 7.74
CA ASP A 96 14.13 16.23 9.18
C ASP A 96 13.96 14.73 9.51
N TYR A 97 13.57 13.91 8.53
CA TYR A 97 13.56 12.46 8.72
C TYR A 97 14.73 11.86 7.95
N GLU A 98 15.70 11.35 8.67
CA GLU A 98 16.75 10.52 8.08
C GLU A 98 16.07 9.31 7.41
N ALA A 99 16.07 9.28 6.09
CA ALA A 99 15.60 8.14 5.33
C ALA A 99 16.41 6.91 5.78
N SER A 100 15.75 5.91 6.33
CA SER A 100 16.43 4.63 6.56
C SER A 100 16.92 4.12 5.21
N ALA A 101 18.14 3.60 5.14
CA ALA A 101 18.79 3.18 3.90
C ALA A 101 18.00 2.10 3.12
N GLN A 102 16.95 1.55 3.71
CA GLN A 102 16.14 0.46 3.17
C GLN A 102 14.82 0.89 2.53
N SER A 103 14.33 2.10 2.81
CA SER A 103 13.11 2.63 2.21
C SER A 103 13.25 4.14 2.01
N PRO A 104 13.59 4.59 0.81
CA PRO A 104 13.64 6.02 0.53
C PRO A 104 12.25 6.62 0.72
N LEU A 105 12.19 7.72 1.48
CA LEU A 105 10.96 8.48 1.66
C LEU A 105 10.46 8.98 0.30
N ILE A 106 9.18 8.80 0.04
CA ILE A 106 8.55 9.41 -1.14
C ILE A 106 8.42 10.92 -0.94
N THR A 107 8.51 11.65 -2.03
CA THR A 107 8.27 13.09 -2.05
C THR A 107 6.83 13.38 -2.46
N ILE A 108 6.04 13.90 -1.54
CA ILE A 108 4.69 14.42 -1.83
C ILE A 108 4.85 15.82 -2.40
N THR A 109 4.60 15.99 -3.70
CA THR A 109 4.87 17.22 -4.42
C THR A 109 3.88 17.46 -5.55
N TYR A 110 3.98 18.61 -6.21
CA TYR A 110 3.19 18.90 -7.40
C TYR A 110 3.66 18.07 -8.58
N GLY A 111 2.71 17.58 -9.38
CA GLY A 111 2.99 16.77 -10.55
C GLY A 111 1.94 16.92 -11.64
N TYR A 112 2.05 16.12 -12.69
CA TYR A 112 1.02 16.05 -13.71
C TYR A 112 -0.25 15.43 -13.12
N CYS A 113 -1.38 16.11 -13.32
CA CYS A 113 -2.67 15.69 -12.79
C CYS A 113 -3.70 15.68 -13.92
N ARG A 114 -4.35 14.54 -14.15
CA ARG A 114 -5.45 14.41 -15.12
C ARG A 114 -6.68 15.21 -14.71
N ASP A 115 -6.89 15.39 -13.40
CA ASP A 115 -8.04 16.11 -12.82
C ASP A 115 -7.83 17.62 -12.77
N TYR A 116 -6.75 18.14 -13.37
CA TYR A 116 -6.39 19.56 -13.40
C TYR A 116 -6.22 20.21 -12.02
N ARG A 117 -6.01 19.44 -10.95
CA ARG A 117 -5.80 19.92 -9.58
C ARG A 117 -4.33 20.26 -9.34
N ARG A 118 -3.80 21.20 -10.14
CA ARG A 118 -2.41 21.69 -10.00
C ARG A 118 -2.14 22.45 -8.72
N ASP A 119 -3.18 22.78 -7.97
CA ASP A 119 -3.15 23.43 -6.67
C ASP A 119 -2.83 22.47 -5.52
N LEU A 120 -2.92 21.16 -5.74
CA LEU A 120 -2.68 20.14 -4.73
C LEU A 120 -1.38 19.39 -4.96
N LYS A 121 -0.71 19.04 -3.86
CA LYS A 121 0.38 18.07 -3.88
C LYS A 121 -0.20 16.67 -4.05
N GLN A 122 0.59 15.76 -4.58
CA GLN A 122 0.19 14.39 -4.85
C GLN A 122 1.32 13.40 -4.57
N PHE A 123 0.97 12.13 -4.47
CA PHE A 123 1.84 10.99 -4.64
C PHE A 123 1.22 10.04 -5.67
N ILE A 124 2.01 9.12 -6.20
CA ILE A 124 1.55 8.15 -7.19
C ILE A 124 1.49 6.78 -6.54
N LEU A 125 0.44 6.04 -6.84
CA LEU A 125 0.27 4.65 -6.50
C LEU A 125 0.27 3.83 -7.78
N ASP A 126 1.27 2.97 -7.93
CA ASP A 126 1.34 2.00 -9.00
C ASP A 126 0.80 0.67 -8.50
N LEU A 127 -0.17 0.13 -9.21
CA LEU A 127 -0.78 -1.15 -8.90
C LEU A 127 -0.72 -2.06 -10.12
N MET A 128 -0.30 -3.30 -9.89
CA MET A 128 -0.35 -4.34 -10.90
C MET A 128 -1.17 -5.51 -10.39
N TRP A 129 -2.03 -6.05 -11.24
CA TRP A 129 -2.85 -7.21 -10.92
C TRP A 129 -2.80 -8.26 -12.03
N SER A 130 -3.14 -9.50 -11.67
CA SER A 130 -3.23 -10.61 -12.61
C SER A 130 -4.40 -10.45 -13.57
N GLY A 131 -4.26 -10.92 -14.80
CA GLY A 131 -5.39 -11.00 -15.75
C GLY A 131 -6.39 -12.12 -15.41
N ASP A 132 -6.04 -13.03 -14.51
CA ASP A 132 -6.92 -14.06 -13.98
C ASP A 132 -7.27 -13.74 -12.53
N GLY A 133 -8.54 -13.53 -12.25
CA GLY A 133 -9.07 -13.28 -10.91
C GLY A 133 -8.74 -11.91 -10.31
N ASP A 134 -8.15 -10.99 -11.07
CA ASP A 134 -7.85 -9.60 -10.67
C ASP A 134 -7.12 -9.49 -9.31
N ILE A 135 -6.20 -10.43 -9.04
CA ILE A 135 -5.43 -10.44 -7.81
C ILE A 135 -4.34 -9.35 -7.88
N PRO A 136 -4.31 -8.41 -6.95
CA PRO A 136 -3.26 -7.40 -6.90
C PRO A 136 -1.93 -8.04 -6.48
N LEU A 137 -0.93 -7.94 -7.37
CA LEU A 137 0.36 -8.62 -7.25
C LEU A 137 1.50 -7.71 -6.85
N TYR A 138 1.41 -6.44 -7.19
CA TYR A 138 2.45 -5.47 -6.92
C TYR A 138 1.81 -4.13 -6.56
N LEU A 139 2.38 -3.48 -5.57
CA LEU A 139 2.00 -2.14 -5.15
C LEU A 139 3.27 -1.35 -4.85
N ARG A 140 3.36 -0.15 -5.42
CA ARG A 140 4.43 0.80 -5.14
C ARG A 140 3.83 2.19 -4.91
N VAL A 141 4.37 2.89 -3.93
CA VAL A 141 4.12 4.31 -3.75
C VAL A 141 5.32 5.07 -4.32
N ALA A 142 5.06 6.08 -5.14
CA ALA A 142 6.09 6.83 -5.86
C ALA A 142 5.98 8.34 -5.63
N HIS A 143 7.03 9.07 -6.01
CA HIS A 143 7.07 10.53 -5.90
C HIS A 143 5.94 11.18 -6.71
N GLY A 144 5.38 12.27 -6.21
CA GLY A 144 4.25 12.95 -6.86
C GLY A 144 4.53 13.54 -8.24
N ASN A 145 5.79 13.74 -8.60
CA ASN A 145 6.22 14.24 -9.90
C ASN A 145 6.78 13.17 -10.85
N GLU A 146 6.66 11.90 -10.48
CA GLU A 146 7.09 10.79 -11.33
C GLU A 146 6.16 10.66 -12.53
N VAL A 147 6.70 10.31 -13.69
CA VAL A 147 5.92 10.12 -14.92
C VAL A 147 5.67 8.64 -15.18
N ASP A 148 4.45 8.31 -15.63
CA ASP A 148 4.01 6.93 -15.89
C ASP A 148 4.98 6.13 -16.77
N SER A 149 5.64 6.80 -17.74
CA SER A 149 6.59 6.15 -18.65
C SER A 149 7.88 5.65 -18.00
N ALA A 150 8.26 6.19 -16.83
CA ALA A 150 9.45 5.75 -16.11
C ALA A 150 9.28 4.33 -15.54
N MET A 151 8.05 3.92 -15.31
CA MET A 151 7.73 2.62 -14.74
C MET A 151 7.90 1.45 -15.71
N PHE A 152 7.55 1.67 -16.99
CA PHE A 152 7.57 0.61 -18.00
C PHE A 152 9.00 0.14 -18.36
N GLY A 153 10.03 0.94 -18.08
CA GLY A 153 11.39 0.66 -18.53
C GLY A 153 12.33 0.05 -17.48
N THR A 154 12.14 0.30 -16.19
CA THR A 154 13.22 0.07 -15.22
C THR A 154 12.88 -0.87 -14.07
N HIS A 155 11.62 -1.02 -13.69
CA HIS A 155 11.26 -1.73 -12.47
C HIS A 155 10.55 -3.08 -12.67
N THR A 156 9.95 -3.32 -13.82
CA THR A 156 9.15 -4.53 -14.06
C THR A 156 10.01 -5.76 -14.41
N TYR A 157 11.16 -5.58 -15.05
CA TYR A 157 11.99 -6.70 -15.50
C TYR A 157 12.99 -7.23 -14.46
N GLY A 158 13.26 -6.51 -13.38
CA GLY A 158 14.32 -6.86 -12.45
C GLY A 158 13.88 -7.48 -11.11
N ARG A 159 12.59 -7.44 -10.76
CA ARG A 159 12.11 -7.87 -9.44
C ARG A 159 11.18 -9.08 -9.41
N PHE A 160 10.71 -9.55 -10.54
CA PHE A 160 10.03 -10.84 -10.56
C PHE A 160 11.06 -11.95 -10.50
N PRO A 161 10.99 -12.88 -9.54
CA PRO A 161 11.86 -14.05 -9.52
C PRO A 161 11.67 -14.81 -10.82
N GLN A 162 12.75 -15.06 -11.57
CA GLN A 162 12.72 -15.90 -12.78
C GLN A 162 12.30 -17.36 -12.50
N THR A 163 11.91 -17.66 -11.30
CA THR A 163 11.54 -19.00 -10.82
C THR A 163 10.11 -19.43 -11.24
N MET A 164 9.37 -18.57 -11.93
CA MET A 164 8.01 -18.88 -12.41
C MET A 164 7.93 -19.36 -13.87
N ALA A 165 9.06 -19.62 -14.53
CA ALA A 165 9.11 -20.12 -15.90
C ALA A 165 9.60 -21.59 -15.95
N ASN A 166 8.89 -22.49 -15.25
CA ASN A 166 8.99 -23.95 -15.50
C ASN A 166 7.68 -24.62 -15.13
#